data_2344f103fa54fdb68383340c1ae94a84
#
_entry.id   2344f103fa54fdb68383340c1ae94a84
#
_cell.length_a   1.000
_cell.length_b   1.000
_cell.length_c   1.000
_cell.angle_alpha   90.00
_cell.angle_beta   90.00
_cell.angle_gamma   90.00
#
_symmetry.space_group_name_H-M   'P 1'
#
loop_
_entity.id
_entity.type
_entity.pdbx_description
1 polymer ?
#
loop_
_entity_poly.entity_id
_entity_poly.type
_entity_poly.pdbx_seq_one_letter_code
_entity_poly.pdbx_strand_id
1 'polypeptide(L)'
;MLILALDTSMAACSVCVYDAGPGLVLASRHDFMDRGQAEALAPMVQETMASAGVAFKGLARIAVTIGPGTFTGVRIGLAMARGLGVALSIPVTGINSLAAIACNETAGDLPTVVAADARANEIYFASYDASGRELIAPVIVKL
;
A
#
# COMPACT_ATOMS: atom_id res chain seq x y z
N MET A 1 -4.37 13.77 11.55
CA MET A 1 -5.29 12.69 11.14
C MET A 1 -4.47 11.43 10.96
N LEU A 2 -4.68 10.43 11.83
CA LEU A 2 -3.91 9.19 11.81
C LEU A 2 -4.46 8.19 10.77
N ILE A 3 -3.57 7.66 9.95
CA ILE A 3 -3.87 6.71 8.87
C ILE A 3 -3.02 5.47 9.08
N LEU A 4 -3.65 4.30 9.04
CA LEU A 4 -2.96 3.01 8.92
C LEU A 4 -2.93 2.63 7.44
N ALA A 5 -1.74 2.47 6.87
CA ALA A 5 -1.54 2.04 5.49
C ALA A 5 -1.04 0.59 5.43
N LEU A 6 -1.62 -0.21 4.53
CA LEU A 6 -1.33 -1.64 4.36
C LEU A 6 -1.02 -1.94 2.90
N ASP A 7 0.03 -2.72 2.65
CA ASP A 7 0.31 -3.27 1.34
C ASP A 7 0.82 -4.71 1.43
N THR A 8 0.15 -5.59 0.69
CA THR A 8 0.51 -7.00 0.49
C THR A 8 0.37 -7.38 -0.98
N SER A 9 0.30 -6.40 -1.87
CA SER A 9 -0.01 -6.62 -3.29
C SER A 9 1.13 -7.25 -4.09
N MET A 10 2.38 -7.04 -3.65
CA MET A 10 3.60 -7.53 -4.29
C MET A 10 4.34 -8.54 -3.40
N ALA A 11 5.62 -8.82 -3.71
CA ALA A 11 6.47 -9.73 -2.94
C ALA A 11 6.97 -9.10 -1.63
N ALA A 12 6.06 -8.53 -0.87
CA ALA A 12 6.32 -7.91 0.42
C ALA A 12 5.06 -7.86 1.29
N CYS A 13 5.26 -7.60 2.57
CA CYS A 13 4.23 -7.18 3.51
C CYS A 13 4.67 -5.85 4.12
N SER A 14 3.84 -4.83 4.01
CA SER A 14 4.18 -3.48 4.45
C SER A 14 3.05 -2.87 5.28
N VAL A 15 3.43 -2.22 6.36
CA VAL A 15 2.52 -1.51 7.26
C VAL A 15 3.14 -0.16 7.63
N CYS A 16 2.33 0.89 7.64
CA CYS A 16 2.77 2.22 8.04
C CYS A 16 1.66 2.91 8.84
N VAL A 17 2.05 3.61 9.90
CA VAL A 17 1.20 4.57 10.61
C VAL A 17 1.68 5.97 10.26
N TYR A 18 0.80 6.76 9.68
CA TYR A 18 1.07 8.08 9.15
C TYR A 18 0.17 9.13 9.79
N ASP A 19 0.75 10.25 10.22
CA ASP A 19 -0.03 11.42 10.63
C ASP A 19 -0.06 12.47 9.52
N ALA A 20 -1.23 12.62 8.90
CA ALA A 20 -1.44 13.56 7.80
C ALA A 20 -1.49 15.04 8.24
N GLY A 21 -1.57 15.34 9.54
CA GLY A 21 -1.49 16.71 10.04
C GLY A 21 -0.10 17.31 9.84
N PRO A 22 0.94 16.76 10.50
CA PRO A 22 2.33 17.19 10.28
C PRO A 22 2.98 16.56 9.05
N GLY A 23 2.36 15.59 8.39
CA GLY A 23 2.95 14.89 7.25
C GLY A 23 4.06 13.90 7.63
N LEU A 24 3.91 13.19 8.76
CA LEU A 24 4.97 12.36 9.31
C LEU A 24 4.61 10.87 9.34
N VAL A 25 5.57 10.02 8.98
CA VAL A 25 5.53 8.59 9.28
C VAL A 25 5.90 8.40 10.74
N LEU A 26 4.96 7.91 11.56
CA LEU A 26 5.18 7.65 12.98
C LEU A 26 5.89 6.32 13.21
N ALA A 27 5.53 5.30 12.44
CA ALA A 27 6.20 4.02 12.39
C ALA A 27 5.92 3.33 11.07
N SER A 28 6.85 2.53 10.58
CA SER A 28 6.66 1.69 9.40
C SER A 28 7.43 0.39 9.51
N ARG A 29 6.92 -0.63 8.86
CA ARG A 29 7.60 -1.91 8.68
C ARG A 29 7.38 -2.42 7.27
N HIS A 30 8.45 -2.98 6.69
CA HIS A 30 8.45 -3.54 5.35
C HIS A 30 9.32 -4.79 5.34
N ASP A 31 8.71 -5.95 5.11
CA ASP A 31 9.39 -7.23 5.05
C ASP A 31 9.18 -7.85 3.65
N PHE A 32 10.28 -8.12 2.94
CA PHE A 32 10.21 -8.86 1.68
C PHE A 32 9.80 -10.30 1.93
N MET A 33 8.79 -10.77 1.22
CA MET A 33 8.33 -12.16 1.29
C MET A 33 7.50 -12.54 0.07
N ASP A 34 7.78 -13.70 -0.49
CA ASP A 34 6.99 -14.27 -1.59
C ASP A 34 5.72 -14.99 -1.10
N ARG A 35 5.73 -15.42 0.16
CA ARG A 35 4.64 -16.16 0.83
C ARG A 35 4.60 -15.80 2.32
N GLY A 36 3.45 -16.05 2.96
CA GLY A 36 3.31 -15.84 4.40
C GLY A 36 2.71 -14.49 4.78
N GLN A 37 2.28 -13.67 3.82
CA GLN A 37 1.68 -12.37 4.11
C GLN A 37 0.45 -12.48 5.02
N ALA A 38 -0.34 -13.56 4.88
CA ALA A 38 -1.54 -13.75 5.68
C ALA A 38 -1.23 -13.92 7.18
N GLU A 39 -0.18 -14.67 7.48
CA GLU A 39 0.28 -14.91 8.85
C GLU A 39 1.05 -13.72 9.41
N ALA A 40 1.79 -12.99 8.55
CA ALA A 40 2.64 -11.88 8.96
C ALA A 40 1.89 -10.58 9.20
N LEU A 41 0.82 -10.30 8.45
CA LEU A 41 0.19 -8.98 8.42
C LEU A 41 -0.39 -8.56 9.77
N ALA A 42 -1.12 -9.44 10.46
CA ALA A 42 -1.76 -9.09 11.73
C ALA A 42 -0.75 -8.76 12.85
N PRO A 43 0.30 -9.59 13.10
CA PRO A 43 1.38 -9.24 14.01
C PRO A 43 2.09 -7.94 13.63
N MET A 44 2.40 -7.76 12.33
CA MET A 44 3.07 -6.56 11.83
C MET A 44 2.25 -5.30 12.08
N VAL A 45 0.93 -5.34 11.89
CA VAL A 45 0.02 -4.23 12.23
C VAL A 45 0.10 -3.89 13.72
N GLN A 46 0.01 -4.91 14.60
CA GLN A 46 0.08 -4.70 16.05
C GLN A 46 1.41 -4.08 16.48
N GLU A 47 2.53 -4.61 15.99
CA GLU A 47 3.87 -4.11 16.30
C GLU A 47 4.09 -2.68 15.78
N THR A 48 3.62 -2.36 14.56
CA THR A 48 3.75 -1.02 13.98
C THR A 48 2.90 -0.01 14.74
N MET A 49 1.67 -0.37 15.14
CA MET A 49 0.81 0.48 15.96
C MET A 49 1.44 0.73 17.34
N ALA A 50 2.00 -0.30 17.98
CA ALA A 50 2.69 -0.16 19.26
C ALA A 50 3.93 0.74 19.14
N SER A 51 4.73 0.55 18.09
CA SER A 51 5.92 1.38 17.81
C SER A 51 5.57 2.84 17.55
N ALA A 52 4.42 3.10 16.90
CA ALA A 52 3.90 4.44 16.70
C ALA A 52 3.36 5.09 17.99
N GLY A 53 3.15 4.33 19.06
CA GLY A 53 2.52 4.82 20.29
C GLY A 53 1.05 5.18 20.12
N VAL A 54 0.36 4.61 19.12
CA VAL A 54 -1.01 4.96 18.75
C VAL A 54 -1.96 3.79 19.05
N ALA A 55 -3.07 4.08 19.72
CA ALA A 55 -4.14 3.11 19.88
C ALA A 55 -5.00 3.00 18.61
N PHE A 56 -5.52 1.80 18.28
CA PHE A 56 -6.39 1.59 17.11
C PHE A 56 -7.57 2.55 17.04
N LYS A 57 -8.19 2.87 18.18
CA LYS A 57 -9.31 3.83 18.26
C LYS A 57 -8.91 5.27 17.90
N GLY A 58 -7.62 5.58 17.83
CA GLY A 58 -7.11 6.87 17.37
C GLY A 58 -7.00 7.00 15.86
N LEU A 59 -7.11 5.88 15.12
CA LEU A 59 -7.09 5.89 13.67
C LEU A 59 -8.35 6.57 13.12
N ALA A 60 -8.17 7.37 12.09
CA ALA A 60 -9.26 8.05 11.38
C ALA A 60 -9.55 7.41 10.00
N ARG A 61 -8.61 6.64 9.46
CA ARG A 61 -8.70 6.03 8.13
C ARG A 61 -7.75 4.84 7.99
N ILE A 62 -8.12 3.91 7.12
CA ILE A 62 -7.21 2.86 6.64
C ILE A 62 -7.01 3.07 5.15
N ALA A 63 -5.76 3.04 4.70
CA ALA A 63 -5.37 2.99 3.29
C ALA A 63 -4.88 1.57 2.97
N VAL A 64 -5.24 1.02 1.83
CA VAL A 64 -4.81 -0.31 1.41
C VAL A 64 -4.63 -0.36 -0.10
N THR A 65 -3.59 -1.04 -0.57
CA THR A 65 -3.40 -1.28 -2.00
C THR A 65 -4.48 -2.22 -2.54
N ILE A 66 -5.05 -1.85 -3.68
CA ILE A 66 -6.12 -2.60 -4.35
C ILE A 66 -5.65 -3.32 -5.62
N GLY A 67 -4.33 -3.30 -5.86
CA GLY A 67 -3.72 -3.80 -7.08
C GLY A 67 -3.36 -2.68 -8.07
N PRO A 68 -2.76 -3.09 -9.21
CA PRO A 68 -2.44 -4.46 -9.60
C PRO A 68 -1.43 -5.14 -8.70
N GLY A 69 -1.43 -6.48 -8.70
CA GLY A 69 -0.52 -7.29 -7.88
C GLY A 69 -0.94 -8.75 -7.84
N THR A 70 -0.36 -9.52 -6.92
CA THR A 70 -0.73 -10.92 -6.76
C THR A 70 -2.17 -11.05 -6.27
N PHE A 71 -2.91 -11.97 -6.87
CA PHE A 71 -4.32 -12.20 -6.54
C PHE A 71 -4.56 -12.48 -5.03
N THR A 72 -3.70 -13.29 -4.44
CA THR A 72 -3.79 -13.62 -3.01
C THR A 72 -3.39 -12.44 -2.14
N GLY A 73 -2.27 -11.78 -2.47
CA GLY A 73 -1.75 -10.67 -1.69
C GLY A 73 -2.73 -9.50 -1.58
N VAL A 74 -3.30 -9.06 -2.71
CA VAL A 74 -4.31 -7.99 -2.71
C VAL A 74 -5.51 -8.33 -1.80
N ARG A 75 -5.96 -9.59 -1.80
CA ARG A 75 -7.09 -10.01 -0.96
C ARG A 75 -6.77 -10.06 0.52
N ILE A 76 -5.54 -10.43 0.89
CA ILE A 76 -5.10 -10.44 2.29
C ILE A 76 -5.17 -9.01 2.85
N GLY A 77 -4.57 -8.04 2.18
CA GLY A 77 -4.60 -6.64 2.60
C GLY A 77 -6.02 -6.08 2.68
N LEU A 78 -6.84 -6.34 1.64
CA LEU A 78 -8.23 -5.91 1.61
C LEU A 78 -9.08 -6.52 2.73
N ALA A 79 -8.90 -7.80 3.03
CA ALA A 79 -9.65 -8.46 4.11
C ALA A 79 -9.30 -7.84 5.47
N MET A 80 -8.01 -7.61 5.76
CA MET A 80 -7.56 -6.96 6.97
C MET A 80 -8.09 -5.53 7.07
N ALA A 81 -7.94 -4.73 6.01
CA ALA A 81 -8.38 -3.33 5.99
C ALA A 81 -9.89 -3.22 6.22
N ARG A 82 -10.70 -4.07 5.56
CA ARG A 82 -12.16 -4.08 5.71
C ARG A 82 -12.57 -4.53 7.12
N GLY A 83 -11.93 -5.58 7.66
CA GLY A 83 -12.18 -6.04 9.02
C GLY A 83 -11.93 -4.94 10.05
N LEU A 84 -10.78 -4.26 9.98
CA LEU A 84 -10.46 -3.13 10.85
C LEU A 84 -11.39 -1.94 10.61
N GLY A 85 -11.72 -1.62 9.37
CA GLY A 85 -12.64 -0.54 9.03
C GLY A 85 -14.03 -0.72 9.66
N VAL A 86 -14.55 -1.95 9.62
CA VAL A 86 -15.82 -2.32 10.28
C VAL A 86 -15.68 -2.24 11.81
N ALA A 87 -14.64 -2.86 12.37
CA ALA A 87 -14.45 -2.93 13.82
C ALA A 87 -14.26 -1.55 14.47
N LEU A 88 -13.62 -0.61 13.74
CA LEU A 88 -13.34 0.73 14.22
C LEU A 88 -14.36 1.78 13.73
N SER A 89 -15.28 1.40 12.86
CA SER A 89 -16.25 2.30 12.20
C SER A 89 -15.57 3.48 11.48
N ILE A 90 -14.46 3.22 10.78
CA ILE A 90 -13.69 4.22 10.03
C ILE A 90 -13.62 3.86 8.54
N PRO A 91 -13.47 4.86 7.65
CA PRO A 91 -13.39 4.62 6.22
C PRO A 91 -12.12 3.87 5.80
N VAL A 92 -12.28 3.02 4.78
CA VAL A 92 -11.18 2.34 4.07
C VAL A 92 -11.04 2.96 2.69
N THR A 93 -9.81 3.34 2.33
CA THR A 93 -9.47 3.93 1.02
C THR A 93 -8.57 2.97 0.26
N GLY A 94 -8.99 2.60 -0.95
CA GLY A 94 -8.17 1.83 -1.88
C GLY A 94 -7.16 2.71 -2.61
N ILE A 95 -5.93 2.23 -2.73
CA ILE A 95 -4.84 2.90 -3.44
C ILE A 95 -4.34 1.97 -4.54
N ASN A 96 -4.15 2.51 -5.75
CA ASN A 96 -3.52 1.75 -6.83
C ASN A 96 -2.07 1.43 -6.47
N SER A 97 -1.65 0.16 -6.63
CA SER A 97 -0.30 -0.29 -6.22
C SER A 97 0.80 0.41 -7.03
N LEU A 98 0.60 0.63 -8.33
CA LEU A 98 1.61 1.31 -9.15
C LEU A 98 1.69 2.80 -8.83
N ALA A 99 0.57 3.44 -8.48
CA ALA A 99 0.56 4.82 -8.02
C ALA A 99 1.32 4.96 -6.68
N ALA A 100 1.13 4.01 -5.75
CA ALA A 100 1.87 3.99 -4.49
C ALA A 100 3.39 3.84 -4.71
N ILE A 101 3.81 3.00 -5.67
CA ILE A 101 5.22 2.85 -6.05
C ILE A 101 5.74 4.16 -6.66
N ALA A 102 4.98 4.78 -7.58
CA ALA A 102 5.39 6.02 -8.22
C ALA A 102 5.61 7.18 -7.23
N CYS A 103 4.82 7.23 -6.15
CA CYS A 103 4.96 8.25 -5.11
C CYS A 103 6.28 8.18 -4.31
N ASN A 104 7.00 7.05 -4.35
CA ASN A 104 8.31 6.92 -3.70
C ASN A 104 9.45 7.58 -4.50
N GLU A 105 9.20 7.88 -5.76
CA GLU A 105 10.20 8.49 -6.63
C GLU A 105 10.04 10.01 -6.67
N THR A 106 11.08 10.71 -6.29
CA THR A 106 11.18 12.18 -6.42
C THR A 106 11.87 12.52 -7.73
N ALA A 107 11.20 12.28 -8.85
CA ALA A 107 11.78 12.46 -10.18
C ALA A 107 11.92 13.94 -10.61
N GLY A 108 11.68 14.88 -9.70
CA GLY A 108 11.66 16.30 -10.04
C GLY A 108 10.55 16.60 -11.05
N ASP A 109 10.88 17.25 -12.17
CA ASP A 109 9.91 17.60 -13.23
C ASP A 109 9.70 16.50 -14.28
N LEU A 110 10.32 15.34 -14.10
CA LEU A 110 10.23 14.24 -15.07
C LEU A 110 9.05 13.31 -14.79
N PRO A 111 8.43 12.73 -15.83
CA PRO A 111 7.44 11.68 -15.65
C PRO A 111 8.04 10.44 -14.99
N THR A 112 7.28 9.82 -14.10
CA THR A 112 7.63 8.55 -13.47
C THR A 112 6.98 7.40 -14.23
N VAL A 113 7.77 6.38 -14.56
CA VAL A 113 7.30 5.11 -15.14
C VAL A 113 7.44 4.02 -14.10
N VAL A 114 6.38 3.26 -13.92
CA VAL A 114 6.36 2.08 -13.04
C VAL A 114 6.14 0.84 -13.90
N ALA A 115 7.04 -0.12 -13.77
CA ALA A 115 6.94 -1.44 -14.38
C ALA A 115 7.16 -2.51 -13.30
N ALA A 116 6.19 -3.39 -13.11
CA ALA A 116 6.25 -4.47 -12.13
C ALA A 116 5.91 -5.80 -12.79
N ASP A 117 6.55 -6.88 -12.32
CA ASP A 117 6.33 -8.23 -12.86
C ASP A 117 4.88 -8.67 -12.65
N ALA A 118 4.20 -9.03 -13.75
CA ALA A 118 2.85 -9.60 -13.74
C ALA A 118 2.85 -11.12 -13.97
N ARG A 119 4.04 -11.73 -14.08
CA ARG A 119 4.30 -13.15 -14.43
C ARG A 119 3.96 -13.48 -15.90
N ALA A 120 4.34 -14.67 -16.34
CA ALA A 120 4.02 -15.19 -17.68
C ALA A 120 4.45 -14.27 -18.86
N ASN A 121 5.63 -13.64 -18.78
CA ASN A 121 6.13 -12.66 -19.76
C ASN A 121 5.24 -11.41 -19.87
N GLU A 122 4.61 -11.01 -18.79
CA GLU A 122 3.80 -9.79 -18.71
C GLU A 122 4.30 -8.87 -17.63
N ILE A 123 4.10 -7.57 -17.81
CA ILE A 123 4.35 -6.55 -16.81
C ILE A 123 3.09 -5.72 -16.55
N TYR A 124 2.90 -5.32 -15.29
CA TYR A 124 2.04 -4.19 -14.96
C TYR A 124 2.81 -2.92 -15.28
N PHE A 125 2.20 -2.05 -16.05
CA PHE A 125 2.82 -0.80 -16.50
C PHE A 125 1.89 0.39 -16.24
N ALA A 126 2.45 1.49 -15.77
CA ALA A 126 1.77 2.77 -15.65
C ALA A 126 2.77 3.92 -15.77
N SER A 127 2.32 5.11 -16.11
CA SER A 127 3.14 6.31 -16.03
C SER A 127 2.37 7.49 -15.45
N TYR A 128 3.08 8.35 -14.76
CA TYR A 128 2.54 9.49 -14.03
C TYR A 128 3.38 10.74 -14.35
N ASP A 129 2.75 11.90 -14.41
CA ASP A 129 3.48 13.16 -14.51
C ASP A 129 4.10 13.55 -13.15
N ALA A 130 4.86 14.64 -13.14
CA ALA A 130 5.53 15.13 -11.93
C ALA A 130 4.55 15.49 -10.79
N SER A 131 3.27 15.70 -11.09
CA SER A 131 2.22 15.95 -10.08
C SER A 131 1.56 14.68 -9.56
N GLY A 132 1.94 13.50 -10.09
CA GLY A 132 1.33 12.21 -9.76
C GLY A 132 0.05 11.91 -10.54
N ARG A 133 -0.31 12.70 -11.57
CA ARG A 133 -1.46 12.43 -12.41
C ARG A 133 -1.11 11.34 -13.43
N GLU A 134 -2.02 10.40 -13.63
CA GLU A 134 -1.86 9.34 -14.63
C GLU A 134 -1.72 9.90 -16.05
N LEU A 135 -0.62 9.56 -16.72
CA LEU A 135 -0.40 9.75 -18.15
C LEU A 135 -0.80 8.48 -18.91
N ILE A 136 -0.46 7.32 -18.35
CA ILE A 136 -0.90 6.02 -18.81
C ILE A 136 -1.46 5.28 -17.62
N ALA A 137 -2.75 4.95 -17.67
CA ALA A 137 -3.42 4.17 -16.64
C ALA A 137 -2.79 2.77 -16.53
N PRO A 138 -2.89 2.09 -15.38
CA PRO A 138 -2.38 0.74 -15.19
C PRO A 138 -2.87 -0.23 -16.25
N VAL A 139 -1.94 -0.83 -16.99
CA VAL A 139 -2.19 -1.83 -18.03
C VAL A 139 -1.29 -3.04 -17.87
N ILE A 140 -1.68 -4.16 -18.48
CA ILE A 140 -0.81 -5.32 -18.62
C ILE A 140 -0.21 -5.27 -20.02
N VAL A 141 1.11 -5.39 -20.10
CA VAL A 141 1.88 -5.40 -21.35
C VAL A 141 2.62 -6.73 -21.46
N LYS A 142 2.52 -7.39 -22.62
CA LYS A 142 3.37 -8.55 -22.95
C LYS A 142 4.75 -8.09 -23.35
N LEU A 143 5.75 -8.80 -22.83
CA LEU A 143 7.16 -8.63 -23.21
C LEU A 143 7.50 -9.45 -24.45
#